data_eeb1e10fb3ae3aada8be2bb07b72b0ab
#
_entry.id   eeb1e10fb3ae3aada8be2bb07b72b0ab
#
_cell.length_a   1.000
_cell.length_b   1.000
_cell.length_c   1.000
_cell.angle_alpha   90.00
_cell.angle_beta   90.00
_cell.angle_gamma   90.00
#
_symmetry.space_group_name_H-M   'P 1'
#
loop_
_entity.id
_entity.type
_entity.pdbx_description
1 polymer ?
#
loop_
_entity_poly.entity_id
_entity_poly.type
_entity_poly.pdbx_seq_one_letter_code
_entity_poly.pdbx_strand_id
1 'polypeptide(L)'
;MLGSNKNVTFIVKIINVGDYSVGKTSIAVRYTKNKFSVNYLPTLGVDFYSKEVDIDEDTKIKMVLFDTVGQERLASLRKRYYTGAHGAVVVYDITRKESYENISYWISEIENKVPDIPIIIVGNKTDLEEQRAVSYEQAKKEWESKGYQVLETSAKLGAGVNDVYVTI
;
A
#
# COMPACT_ATOMS: atom_id res chain seq x y z
N MET A 1 38.64 -22.24 -6.83
CA MET A 1 37.36 -22.62 -6.23
C MET A 1 36.36 -21.52 -6.54
N LEU A 2 35.47 -21.76 -7.51
CA LEU A 2 34.41 -20.81 -7.87
C LEU A 2 33.30 -20.99 -6.83
N GLY A 3 33.22 -20.08 -5.85
CA GLY A 3 32.07 -19.99 -4.96
C GLY A 3 30.86 -19.61 -5.80
N SER A 4 29.89 -20.52 -5.94
CA SER A 4 28.59 -20.20 -6.49
C SER A 4 27.86 -19.28 -5.49
N ASN A 5 27.87 -17.97 -5.75
CA ASN A 5 26.94 -17.06 -5.09
C ASN A 5 25.53 -17.54 -5.45
N LYS A 6 24.90 -18.25 -4.56
CA LYS A 6 23.49 -18.58 -4.67
C LYS A 6 22.70 -17.35 -4.21
N ASN A 7 22.38 -16.46 -5.13
CA ASN A 7 21.46 -15.36 -4.83
C ASN A 7 20.11 -15.96 -4.42
N VAL A 8 19.74 -15.79 -3.17
CA VAL A 8 18.45 -16.21 -2.64
C VAL A 8 17.44 -15.10 -2.93
N THR A 9 16.36 -15.43 -3.62
CA THR A 9 15.27 -14.50 -3.89
C THR A 9 14.03 -14.92 -3.12
N PHE A 10 13.59 -14.05 -2.22
CA PHE A 10 12.30 -14.21 -1.54
C PHE A 10 11.21 -13.43 -2.29
N ILE A 11 10.02 -14.00 -2.37
CA ILE A 11 8.85 -13.32 -2.93
C ILE A 11 8.00 -12.80 -1.78
N VAL A 12 7.82 -11.49 -1.71
CA VAL A 12 6.98 -10.81 -0.71
C VAL A 12 5.76 -10.24 -1.40
N LYS A 13 4.59 -10.69 -1.00
CA LYS A 13 3.31 -10.24 -1.52
C LYS A 13 2.71 -9.18 -0.61
N ILE A 14 2.48 -7.98 -1.13
CA ILE A 14 1.82 -6.88 -0.44
C ILE A 14 0.51 -6.54 -1.15
N ILE A 15 -0.56 -6.39 -0.38
CA ILE A 15 -1.86 -5.94 -0.90
C ILE A 15 -2.07 -4.46 -0.59
N ASN A 16 -2.46 -3.69 -1.61
CA ASN A 16 -2.86 -2.29 -1.46
C ASN A 16 -4.39 -2.21 -1.49
N VAL A 17 -4.99 -1.74 -0.41
CA VAL A 17 -6.43 -1.59 -0.24
C VAL A 17 -6.80 -0.16 0.17
N GLY A 18 -8.06 0.17 0.14
CA GLY A 18 -8.58 1.50 0.41
C GLY A 18 -9.64 1.90 -0.60
N ASP A 19 -10.31 3.00 -0.36
CA ASP A 19 -11.40 3.51 -1.15
C ASP A 19 -11.01 3.76 -2.60
N TYR A 20 -12.03 3.93 -3.43
CA TYR A 20 -11.84 4.36 -4.81
C TYR A 20 -11.13 5.73 -4.87
N SER A 21 -10.20 5.86 -5.81
CA SER A 21 -9.48 7.12 -6.11
C SER A 21 -8.59 7.70 -4.99
N VAL A 22 -8.23 6.92 -3.96
CA VAL A 22 -7.27 7.37 -2.93
C VAL A 22 -5.81 7.35 -3.41
N GLY A 23 -5.52 6.71 -4.54
CA GLY A 23 -4.20 6.67 -5.17
C GLY A 23 -3.39 5.39 -4.95
N LYS A 24 -4.03 4.25 -4.65
CA LYS A 24 -3.37 2.93 -4.51
C LYS A 24 -2.49 2.60 -5.71
N THR A 25 -3.07 2.64 -6.91
CA THR A 25 -2.36 2.43 -8.18
C THR A 25 -1.21 3.43 -8.36
N SER A 26 -1.44 4.70 -8.05
CA SER A 26 -0.42 5.74 -8.20
C SER A 26 0.78 5.50 -7.29
N ILE A 27 0.55 5.03 -6.05
CA ILE A 27 1.62 4.65 -5.12
C ILE A 27 2.40 3.44 -5.66
N ALA A 28 1.70 2.38 -6.11
CA ALA A 28 2.33 1.18 -6.66
C ALA A 28 3.18 1.49 -7.91
N VAL A 29 2.65 2.29 -8.84
CA VAL A 29 3.35 2.73 -10.05
C VAL A 29 4.53 3.63 -9.71
N ARG A 30 4.38 4.55 -8.76
CA ARG A 30 5.48 5.40 -8.31
C ARG A 30 6.60 4.57 -7.70
N TYR A 31 6.28 3.63 -6.82
CA TYR A 31 7.28 2.77 -6.19
C TYR A 31 8.02 1.89 -7.18
N THR A 32 7.30 1.25 -8.11
CA THR A 32 7.88 0.23 -9.00
C THR A 32 8.51 0.82 -10.27
N LYS A 33 7.95 1.90 -10.82
CA LYS A 33 8.34 2.47 -12.12
C LYS A 33 8.85 3.90 -12.03
N ASN A 34 8.82 4.51 -10.84
CA ASN A 34 9.12 5.93 -10.61
C ASN A 34 8.36 6.89 -11.55
N LYS A 35 7.10 6.57 -11.86
CA LYS A 35 6.23 7.33 -12.76
C LYS A 35 4.96 7.78 -12.04
N PHE A 36 4.37 8.87 -12.53
CA PHE A 36 3.05 9.35 -12.12
C PHE A 36 2.29 9.83 -13.36
N SER A 37 1.00 9.50 -13.43
CA SER A 37 0.11 9.98 -14.48
C SER A 37 -1.09 10.68 -13.87
N VAL A 38 -1.43 11.85 -14.40
CA VAL A 38 -2.65 12.59 -14.02
C VAL A 38 -3.89 11.93 -14.65
N ASN A 39 -3.71 11.25 -15.78
CA ASN A 39 -4.80 10.55 -16.45
C ASN A 39 -5.08 9.23 -15.73
N TYR A 40 -6.00 9.29 -14.77
CA TYR A 40 -6.43 8.15 -14.00
C TYR A 40 -7.42 7.30 -14.82
N LEU A 41 -7.06 6.05 -15.02
CA LEU A 41 -8.01 5.01 -15.46
C LEU A 41 -8.37 4.16 -14.25
N PRO A 42 -9.68 3.95 -13.99
CA PRO A 42 -10.11 3.09 -12.89
C PRO A 42 -9.54 1.68 -13.00
N THR A 43 -9.02 1.15 -11.90
CA THR A 43 -8.60 -0.26 -11.83
C THR A 43 -9.83 -1.16 -11.98
N LEU A 44 -9.83 -1.99 -13.02
CA LEU A 44 -10.88 -2.98 -13.28
C LEU A 44 -10.42 -4.35 -12.77
N GLY A 45 -10.61 -4.61 -11.48
CA GLY A 45 -10.18 -5.88 -10.87
C GLY A 45 -8.94 -5.74 -10.00
N VAL A 46 -7.87 -6.43 -10.32
CA VAL A 46 -6.59 -6.41 -9.59
C VAL A 46 -5.45 -6.30 -10.60
N ASP A 47 -4.60 -5.30 -10.40
CA ASP A 47 -3.36 -5.15 -11.15
C ASP A 47 -2.15 -5.61 -10.32
N PHE A 48 -1.08 -6.01 -11.00
CA PHE A 48 0.13 -6.53 -10.39
C PHE A 48 1.34 -5.69 -10.78
N TYR A 49 2.08 -5.24 -9.77
CA TYR A 49 3.33 -4.52 -9.96
C TYR A 49 4.43 -5.25 -9.20
N SER A 50 5.65 -5.27 -9.69
CA SER A 50 6.76 -5.87 -8.97
C SER A 50 8.02 -5.03 -9.03
N LYS A 51 8.83 -5.16 -7.97
CA LYS A 51 10.15 -4.55 -7.86
C LYS A 51 11.07 -5.51 -7.12
N GLU A 52 12.30 -5.65 -7.64
CA GLU A 52 13.36 -6.34 -6.92
C GLU A 52 14.12 -5.34 -6.04
N VAL A 53 14.40 -5.76 -4.82
CA VAL A 53 15.13 -4.98 -3.83
C VAL A 53 16.25 -5.86 -3.29
N ASP A 54 17.49 -5.36 -3.37
CA ASP A 54 18.64 -6.01 -2.76
C ASP A 54 18.63 -5.71 -1.26
N ILE A 55 18.69 -6.77 -0.45
CA ILE A 55 18.77 -6.67 1.02
C ILE A 55 20.22 -6.69 1.46
N ASP A 56 21.00 -7.58 0.87
CA ASP A 56 22.43 -7.71 1.04
C ASP A 56 23.07 -8.30 -0.22
N GLU A 57 24.38 -8.64 -0.16
CA GLU A 57 25.13 -9.16 -1.32
C GLU A 57 24.57 -10.46 -1.91
N ASP A 58 23.92 -11.29 -1.07
CA ASP A 58 23.43 -12.61 -1.44
C ASP A 58 21.90 -12.73 -1.46
N THR A 59 21.18 -11.73 -0.93
CA THR A 59 19.73 -11.79 -0.69
C THR A 59 18.99 -10.72 -1.46
N LYS A 60 18.00 -11.16 -2.25
CA LYS A 60 17.05 -10.29 -2.95
C LYS A 60 15.63 -10.55 -2.50
N ILE A 61 14.83 -9.52 -2.46
CA ILE A 61 13.38 -9.62 -2.32
C ILE A 61 12.74 -9.19 -3.63
N LYS A 62 11.89 -10.04 -4.18
CA LYS A 62 10.94 -9.65 -5.22
C LYS A 62 9.63 -9.28 -4.56
N MET A 63 9.42 -7.99 -4.38
CA MET A 63 8.16 -7.47 -3.86
C MET A 63 7.11 -7.45 -4.97
N VAL A 64 5.95 -8.06 -4.72
CA VAL A 64 4.81 -8.11 -5.63
C VAL A 64 3.65 -7.39 -5.00
N LEU A 65 3.26 -6.26 -5.60
CA LEU A 65 2.17 -5.41 -5.15
C LEU A 65 0.89 -5.78 -5.87
N PHE A 66 -0.13 -6.11 -5.12
CA PHE A 66 -1.48 -6.39 -5.60
C PHE A 66 -2.33 -5.12 -5.42
N ASP A 67 -2.49 -4.36 -6.49
CA ASP A 67 -3.32 -3.16 -6.51
C ASP A 67 -4.78 -3.55 -6.73
N THR A 68 -5.60 -3.34 -5.70
CA THR A 68 -6.98 -3.83 -5.69
C THR A 68 -7.98 -2.73 -5.97
N VAL A 69 -9.10 -3.10 -6.60
CA VAL A 69 -10.24 -2.21 -6.81
C VAL A 69 -10.83 -1.74 -5.47
N GLY A 70 -11.03 -0.42 -5.34
CA GLY A 70 -11.56 0.21 -4.12
C GLY A 70 -13.10 0.31 -4.07
N GLN A 71 -13.84 -0.50 -4.82
CA GLN A 71 -15.30 -0.49 -4.82
C GLN A 71 -15.87 -1.64 -3.98
N GLU A 72 -16.76 -1.35 -3.04
CA GLU A 72 -17.35 -2.33 -2.13
C GLU A 72 -18.04 -3.49 -2.85
N ARG A 73 -18.79 -3.20 -3.91
CA ARG A 73 -19.50 -4.24 -4.72
C ARG A 73 -18.56 -5.27 -5.34
N LEU A 74 -17.27 -5.04 -5.37
CA LEU A 74 -16.26 -5.96 -5.88
C LEU A 74 -15.45 -6.65 -4.76
N ALA A 75 -15.94 -6.61 -3.52
CA ALA A 75 -15.28 -7.20 -2.36
C ALA A 75 -14.97 -8.69 -2.53
N SER A 76 -15.90 -9.47 -3.06
CA SER A 76 -15.71 -10.92 -3.28
C SER A 76 -14.59 -11.22 -4.27
N LEU A 77 -14.40 -10.35 -5.27
CA LEU A 77 -13.31 -10.48 -6.23
C LEU A 77 -11.96 -10.18 -5.58
N ARG A 78 -11.80 -9.02 -4.93
CA ARG A 78 -10.50 -8.63 -4.34
C ARG A 78 -10.08 -9.54 -3.18
N LYS A 79 -11.00 -10.03 -2.35
CA LYS A 79 -10.70 -10.94 -1.24
C LYS A 79 -10.02 -12.25 -1.67
N ARG A 80 -10.24 -12.69 -2.90
CA ARG A 80 -9.54 -13.88 -3.46
C ARG A 80 -8.03 -13.65 -3.56
N TYR A 81 -7.62 -12.41 -3.74
CA TYR A 81 -6.21 -12.04 -3.89
C TYR A 81 -5.50 -11.75 -2.56
N TYR A 82 -6.22 -11.74 -1.43
CA TYR A 82 -5.61 -11.53 -0.11
C TYR A 82 -4.84 -12.76 0.40
N THR A 83 -5.27 -13.96 0.02
CA THR A 83 -4.61 -15.20 0.45
C THR A 83 -3.13 -15.20 0.12
N GLY A 84 -2.30 -15.53 1.11
CA GLY A 84 -0.85 -15.53 0.98
C GLY A 84 -0.19 -14.15 0.96
N ALA A 85 -0.90 -13.09 1.35
CA ALA A 85 -0.29 -11.78 1.57
C ALA A 85 0.62 -11.84 2.80
N HIS A 86 1.77 -11.16 2.69
CA HIS A 86 2.74 -11.02 3.77
C HIS A 86 2.62 -9.67 4.48
N GLY A 87 1.90 -8.72 3.88
CA GLY A 87 1.60 -7.43 4.44
C GLY A 87 0.51 -6.70 3.66
N ALA A 88 -0.04 -5.64 4.25
CA ALA A 88 -1.08 -4.84 3.64
C ALA A 88 -0.87 -3.33 3.87
N VAL A 89 -1.17 -2.55 2.85
CA VAL A 89 -1.17 -1.08 2.88
C VAL A 89 -2.60 -0.59 2.73
N VAL A 90 -3.12 0.06 3.77
CA VAL A 90 -4.46 0.69 3.77
C VAL A 90 -4.31 2.16 3.43
N VAL A 91 -4.76 2.56 2.26
CA VAL A 91 -4.57 3.92 1.74
C VAL A 91 -5.84 4.76 1.90
N TYR A 92 -5.69 5.96 2.44
CA TYR A 92 -6.71 7.00 2.42
C TYR A 92 -6.20 8.27 1.72
N ASP A 93 -7.09 9.16 1.35
CA ASP A 93 -6.81 10.46 0.74
C ASP A 93 -6.93 11.53 1.82
N ILE A 94 -5.84 12.26 2.10
CA ILE A 94 -5.81 13.30 3.15
C ILE A 94 -6.83 14.41 2.93
N THR A 95 -7.29 14.58 1.68
CA THR A 95 -8.30 15.61 1.31
C THR A 95 -9.73 15.10 1.45
N ARG A 96 -9.93 13.79 1.75
CA ARG A 96 -11.26 13.18 1.77
C ARG A 96 -11.50 12.40 3.06
N LYS A 97 -12.19 13.02 4.00
CA LYS A 97 -12.48 12.49 5.33
C LYS A 97 -13.17 11.13 5.30
N GLU A 98 -14.09 10.92 4.38
CA GLU A 98 -14.81 9.64 4.21
C GLU A 98 -13.84 8.46 4.02
N SER A 99 -12.80 8.63 3.19
CA SER A 99 -11.80 7.58 2.97
C SER A 99 -10.98 7.24 4.22
N TYR A 100 -10.82 8.20 5.13
CA TYR A 100 -10.21 7.99 6.43
C TYR A 100 -11.15 7.24 7.39
N GLU A 101 -12.43 7.61 7.41
CA GLU A 101 -13.45 6.96 8.22
C GLU A 101 -13.64 5.49 7.84
N ASN A 102 -13.39 5.13 6.57
CA ASN A 102 -13.47 3.77 6.06
C ASN A 102 -12.26 2.88 6.38
N ILE A 103 -11.20 3.38 7.02
CA ILE A 103 -9.99 2.60 7.35
C ILE A 103 -10.34 1.35 8.17
N SER A 104 -11.21 1.47 9.18
CA SER A 104 -11.65 0.33 10.01
C SER A 104 -12.30 -0.79 9.20
N TYR A 105 -13.07 -0.45 8.18
CA TYR A 105 -13.67 -1.41 7.26
C TYR A 105 -12.59 -2.19 6.49
N TRP A 106 -11.59 -1.49 5.96
CA TRP A 106 -10.51 -2.11 5.20
C TRP A 106 -9.63 -3.02 6.05
N ILE A 107 -9.30 -2.60 7.27
CA ILE A 107 -8.56 -3.42 8.24
C ILE A 107 -9.33 -4.68 8.56
N SER A 108 -10.62 -4.56 8.93
CA SER A 108 -11.45 -5.73 9.24
C SER A 108 -11.58 -6.69 8.06
N GLU A 109 -11.65 -6.18 6.82
CA GLU A 109 -11.70 -7.03 5.63
C GLU A 109 -10.41 -7.85 5.44
N ILE A 110 -9.24 -7.25 5.72
CA ILE A 110 -7.96 -7.93 5.67
C ILE A 110 -7.87 -8.99 6.76
N GLU A 111 -8.08 -8.60 8.02
CA GLU A 111 -7.91 -9.46 9.19
C GLU A 111 -8.84 -10.67 9.16
N ASN A 112 -10.07 -10.50 8.66
CA ASN A 112 -11.01 -11.61 8.46
C ASN A 112 -10.54 -12.64 7.41
N LYS A 113 -9.64 -12.25 6.49
CA LYS A 113 -9.17 -13.13 5.43
C LYS A 113 -7.74 -13.61 5.63
N VAL A 114 -6.89 -12.76 6.16
CA VAL A 114 -5.45 -13.00 6.38
C VAL A 114 -5.08 -12.40 7.74
N PRO A 115 -5.37 -13.09 8.84
CA PRO A 115 -5.00 -12.59 10.16
C PRO A 115 -3.48 -12.50 10.33
N ASP A 116 -3.06 -11.69 11.28
CA ASP A 116 -1.67 -11.60 11.78
C ASP A 116 -0.62 -11.11 10.76
N ILE A 117 -1.02 -10.48 9.66
CA ILE A 117 -0.06 -9.80 8.77
C ILE A 117 0.15 -8.34 9.22
N PRO A 118 1.36 -7.76 9.01
CA PRO A 118 1.58 -6.34 9.26
C PRO A 118 0.69 -5.48 8.34
N ILE A 119 0.11 -4.43 8.92
CA ILE A 119 -0.73 -3.46 8.22
C ILE A 119 -0.16 -2.06 8.46
N ILE A 120 0.08 -1.32 7.39
CA ILE A 120 0.46 0.10 7.44
C ILE A 120 -0.68 0.94 6.88
N ILE A 121 -1.01 2.03 7.58
CA ILE A 121 -1.99 3.02 7.14
C ILE A 121 -1.26 4.17 6.47
N VAL A 122 -1.72 4.56 5.28
CA VAL A 122 -1.05 5.58 4.45
C VAL A 122 -2.02 6.68 4.04
N GLY A 123 -1.75 7.90 4.51
CA GLY A 123 -2.39 9.11 4.01
C GLY A 123 -1.70 9.60 2.74
N ASN A 124 -2.37 9.49 1.61
CA ASN A 124 -1.81 9.90 0.32
C ASN A 124 -2.29 11.27 -0.11
N LYS A 125 -1.61 11.87 -1.08
CA LYS A 125 -1.84 13.17 -1.71
C LYS A 125 -1.41 14.36 -0.84
N THR A 126 -0.30 14.23 -0.10
CA THR A 126 0.25 15.34 0.70
C THR A 126 0.66 16.56 -0.14
N ASP A 127 0.77 16.43 -1.45
CA ASP A 127 0.93 17.56 -2.37
C ASP A 127 -0.31 18.48 -2.43
N LEU A 128 -1.44 18.04 -1.90
CA LEU A 128 -2.69 18.79 -1.80
C LEU A 128 -2.92 19.33 -0.37
N GLU A 129 -1.87 19.79 0.31
CA GLU A 129 -1.91 20.22 1.71
C GLU A 129 -2.96 21.31 1.98
N GLU A 130 -3.17 22.24 1.06
CA GLU A 130 -4.19 23.30 1.19
C GLU A 130 -5.63 22.76 1.20
N GLN A 131 -5.84 21.52 0.74
CA GLN A 131 -7.13 20.84 0.71
C GLN A 131 -7.25 19.77 1.80
N ARG A 132 -6.28 19.69 2.73
CA ARG A 132 -6.26 18.68 3.79
C ARG A 132 -7.54 18.71 4.63
N ALA A 133 -8.20 17.57 4.73
CA ALA A 133 -9.37 17.33 5.58
C ALA A 133 -9.08 16.41 6.77
N VAL A 134 -7.92 15.72 6.76
CA VAL A 134 -7.51 14.78 7.81
C VAL A 134 -6.16 15.20 8.35
N SER A 135 -6.09 15.51 9.65
CA SER A 135 -4.84 15.86 10.34
C SER A 135 -3.95 14.62 10.48
N TYR A 136 -2.67 14.76 10.11
CA TYR A 136 -1.68 13.68 10.30
C TYR A 136 -1.51 13.33 11.77
N GLU A 137 -1.39 14.31 12.65
CA GLU A 137 -1.20 14.10 14.08
C GLU A 137 -2.39 13.36 14.70
N GLN A 138 -3.60 13.71 14.29
CA GLN A 138 -4.81 13.02 14.73
C GLN A 138 -4.82 11.56 14.24
N ALA A 139 -4.58 11.32 12.96
CA ALA A 139 -4.54 10.00 12.36
C ALA A 139 -3.47 9.13 13.04
N LYS A 140 -2.26 9.67 13.21
CA LYS A 140 -1.15 9.01 13.87
C LYS A 140 -1.50 8.61 15.31
N LYS A 141 -1.97 9.56 16.13
CA LYS A 141 -2.37 9.30 17.51
C LYS A 141 -3.44 8.23 17.61
N GLU A 142 -4.46 8.30 16.76
CA GLU A 142 -5.58 7.35 16.78
C GLU A 142 -5.14 5.94 16.42
N TRP A 143 -4.40 5.77 15.33
CA TRP A 143 -4.10 4.43 14.79
C TRP A 143 -2.88 3.80 15.47
N GLU A 144 -1.88 4.57 15.87
CA GLU A 144 -0.75 4.03 16.66
C GLU A 144 -1.19 3.55 18.03
N SER A 145 -2.22 4.17 18.64
CA SER A 145 -2.81 3.66 19.88
C SER A 145 -3.50 2.31 19.73
N LYS A 146 -3.86 1.95 18.50
CA LYS A 146 -4.44 0.64 18.12
C LYS A 146 -3.39 -0.36 17.60
N GLY A 147 -2.11 0.03 17.55
CA GLY A 147 -1.00 -0.81 17.11
C GLY A 147 -0.68 -0.74 15.61
N TYR A 148 -1.27 0.20 14.85
CA TYR A 148 -0.99 0.37 13.44
C TYR A 148 -0.06 1.55 13.18
N GLN A 149 0.93 1.36 12.35
CA GLN A 149 1.81 2.46 11.92
C GLN A 149 1.11 3.34 10.88
N VAL A 150 1.30 4.66 10.99
CA VAL A 150 0.74 5.65 10.07
C VAL A 150 1.86 6.39 9.37
N LEU A 151 1.83 6.42 8.04
CA LEU A 151 2.73 7.18 7.18
C LEU A 151 1.95 8.08 6.24
N GLU A 152 2.61 9.09 5.70
CA GLU A 152 2.04 9.93 4.65
C GLU A 152 2.87 9.89 3.38
N THR A 153 2.19 10.06 2.24
CA THR A 153 2.82 10.01 0.91
C THR A 153 2.27 11.05 -0.04
N SER A 154 3.08 11.40 -1.02
CA SER A 154 2.61 11.96 -2.28
C SER A 154 3.08 11.09 -3.43
N ALA A 155 2.19 10.31 -4.02
CA ALA A 155 2.51 9.56 -5.23
C ALA A 155 2.91 10.49 -6.39
N LYS A 156 2.38 11.71 -6.42
CA LYS A 156 2.72 12.74 -7.41
C LYS A 156 4.17 13.18 -7.29
N LEU A 157 4.61 13.53 -6.09
CA LEU A 157 5.97 14.02 -5.82
C LEU A 157 6.98 12.90 -5.53
N GLY A 158 6.50 11.71 -5.20
CA GLY A 158 7.32 10.57 -4.78
C GLY A 158 7.68 10.56 -3.29
N ALA A 159 7.26 11.58 -2.54
CA ALA A 159 7.55 11.70 -1.11
C ALA A 159 6.92 10.56 -0.29
N GLY A 160 7.70 9.96 0.62
CA GLY A 160 7.27 8.90 1.54
C GLY A 160 6.93 7.55 0.90
N VAL A 161 6.87 7.45 -0.44
CA VAL A 161 6.42 6.23 -1.12
C VAL A 161 7.35 5.05 -0.89
N ASN A 162 8.67 5.29 -0.90
CA ASN A 162 9.64 4.23 -0.64
C ASN A 162 9.56 3.73 0.81
N ASP A 163 9.35 4.65 1.75
CA ASP A 163 9.30 4.34 3.19
C ASP A 163 8.16 3.36 3.53
N VAL A 164 7.02 3.47 2.85
CA VAL A 164 5.89 2.53 3.02
C VAL A 164 6.33 1.09 2.81
N TYR A 165 7.04 0.81 1.73
CA TYR A 165 7.39 -0.55 1.35
C TYR A 165 8.70 -1.06 1.97
N VAL A 166 9.49 -0.18 2.56
CA VAL A 166 10.68 -0.56 3.36
C VAL A 166 10.27 -0.88 4.80
N THR A 167 9.18 -0.27 5.28
CA THR A 167 8.72 -0.44 6.66
C THR A 167 7.89 -1.71 6.85
N ILE A 168 7.13 -2.14 5.85
CA ILE A 168 6.25 -3.31 5.92
C ILE A 168 7.01 -4.62 5.78
#